data_695e80aa4da91ccf1cfcc067bfba2ad4
#
_entry.id   695e80aa4da91ccf1cfcc067bfba2ad4
#
_cell.length_a   1.000
_cell.length_b   1.000
_cell.length_c   1.000
_cell.angle_alpha   90.00
_cell.angle_beta   90.00
_cell.angle_gamma   90.00
#
_symmetry.space_group_name_H-M   'P 1'
#
loop_
_entity.id
_entity.type
_entity.pdbx_description
1 polymer ?
#
loop_
_entity_poly.entity_id
_entity_poly.type
_entity_poly.pdbx_seq_one_letter_code
_entity_poly.pdbx_strand_id
1 'polypeptide(L)'
;MKLIQRFFLYMTPSVEPKVQSDIDRRSLHNIHVISLIVFAFECLTLILFLSSRITHFDHNTLVSLISVCYCIGLCAVAAFLSQRMLRRKDLSHSRFFLFKLVFFIAFTVWSIFVDYRHFKMGDQMLTFYTVNLLMVCFVIFRPWIGALLVGASFLGLYVTLYVYNGAAGVEPLNLLVFAFASIASNVIRCHVQINVSSKAIRLMENNDILENASRRDGLTGLQNRLALEADASKADGRKTTAYMIDINYFKEINDRYGHLAGDTILKDVSETLKHLYPGGYYYRYGGDEFLVLTYKPPEDNYGSDTYDFKQEQYGVRVFLSIGNAQGNPVDYQGIFELISKADKALYVTKQRTHSAEFGGHDRRKPR
;
A
#
# COMPACT_ATOMS: atom_id res chain seq x y z
N MET A 1 -41.32 -4.96 4.11
CA MET A 1 -40.24 -5.91 4.44
C MET A 1 -38.92 -5.58 3.69
N LYS A 2 -38.90 -5.46 2.36
CA LYS A 2 -37.66 -5.16 1.58
C LYS A 2 -36.97 -3.82 1.91
N LEU A 3 -37.71 -2.76 2.26
CA LEU A 3 -37.16 -1.45 2.62
C LEU A 3 -36.42 -1.49 3.97
N ILE A 4 -37.03 -2.13 4.96
CA ILE A 4 -36.44 -2.29 6.31
C ILE A 4 -35.16 -3.13 6.22
N GLN A 5 -35.16 -4.20 5.43
CA GLN A 5 -33.97 -5.02 5.20
C GLN A 5 -32.84 -4.24 4.53
N ARG A 6 -33.15 -3.41 3.54
CA ARG A 6 -32.15 -2.53 2.89
C ARG A 6 -31.61 -1.50 3.87
N PHE A 7 -32.45 -0.92 4.71
CA PHE A 7 -32.01 0.02 5.75
C PHE A 7 -31.06 -0.65 6.75
N PHE A 8 -31.39 -1.87 7.23
CA PHE A 8 -30.51 -2.63 8.12
C PHE A 8 -29.16 -2.92 7.48
N LEU A 9 -29.11 -3.39 6.22
CA LEU A 9 -27.88 -3.62 5.49
C LEU A 9 -27.05 -2.34 5.32
N TYR A 10 -27.71 -1.22 5.13
CA TYR A 10 -27.06 0.08 5.02
C TYR A 10 -26.45 0.54 6.35
N MET A 11 -27.14 0.28 7.47
CA MET A 11 -26.65 0.62 8.82
C MET A 11 -25.57 -0.35 9.33
N THR A 12 -25.51 -1.59 8.81
CA THR A 12 -24.54 -2.62 9.21
C THR A 12 -23.76 -3.17 8.02
N PRO A 13 -22.97 -2.35 7.32
CA PRO A 13 -22.20 -2.80 6.16
C PRO A 13 -21.20 -3.87 6.58
N SER A 14 -21.11 -4.95 5.77
CA SER A 14 -20.00 -5.89 5.86
C SER A 14 -18.73 -5.22 5.30
N VAL A 15 -17.66 -5.26 6.07
CA VAL A 15 -16.38 -4.65 5.69
C VAL A 15 -15.30 -5.71 5.75
N GLU A 16 -14.55 -5.88 4.68
CA GLU A 16 -13.41 -6.77 4.65
C GLU A 16 -12.35 -6.38 5.68
N PRO A 17 -11.63 -7.33 6.31
CA PRO A 17 -10.65 -7.02 7.36
C PRO A 17 -9.55 -6.03 6.92
N LYS A 18 -9.08 -6.12 5.68
CA LYS A 18 -8.08 -5.18 5.12
C LYS A 18 -8.64 -3.75 5.04
N VAL A 19 -9.88 -3.60 4.54
CA VAL A 19 -10.58 -2.32 4.44
C VAL A 19 -10.82 -1.74 5.83
N GLN A 20 -11.27 -2.56 6.79
CA GLN A 20 -11.49 -2.13 8.16
C GLN A 20 -10.20 -1.63 8.82
N SER A 21 -9.07 -2.31 8.58
CA SER A 21 -7.77 -1.89 9.09
C SER A 21 -7.32 -0.54 8.52
N ASP A 22 -7.55 -0.30 7.23
CA ASP A 22 -7.25 1.00 6.59
C ASP A 22 -8.13 2.13 7.16
N ILE A 23 -9.44 1.88 7.33
CA ILE A 23 -10.36 2.83 7.95
C ILE A 23 -9.93 3.17 9.39
N ASP A 24 -9.55 2.18 10.17
CA ASP A 24 -9.11 2.38 11.56
C ASP A 24 -7.82 3.20 11.63
N ARG A 25 -6.85 2.93 10.77
CA ARG A 25 -5.60 3.72 10.67
C ARG A 25 -5.86 5.16 10.25
N ARG A 26 -6.72 5.41 9.27
CA ARG A 26 -7.10 6.77 8.83
C ARG A 26 -7.82 7.52 9.94
N SER A 27 -8.77 6.87 10.62
CA SER A 27 -9.47 7.46 11.75
C SER A 27 -8.50 7.83 12.88
N LEU A 28 -7.51 6.98 13.16
CA LEU A 28 -6.48 7.25 14.16
C LEU A 28 -5.56 8.42 13.77
N HIS A 29 -5.17 8.49 12.48
CA HIS A 29 -4.42 9.62 11.94
C HIS A 29 -5.21 10.93 12.06
N ASN A 30 -6.49 10.90 11.73
CA ASN A 30 -7.37 12.06 11.88
C ASN A 30 -7.47 12.52 13.33
N ILE A 31 -7.62 11.58 14.29
CA ILE A 31 -7.63 11.90 15.73
C ILE A 31 -6.31 12.54 16.11
N HIS A 32 -5.18 12.05 15.64
CA HIS A 32 -3.87 12.63 15.92
C HIS A 32 -3.78 14.08 15.45
N VAL A 33 -4.11 14.32 14.18
CA VAL A 33 -4.05 15.66 13.58
C VAL A 33 -5.01 16.63 14.28
N ILE A 34 -6.29 16.24 14.47
CA ILE A 34 -7.27 17.12 15.12
C ILE A 34 -6.88 17.45 16.57
N SER A 35 -6.32 16.46 17.30
CA SER A 35 -5.86 16.69 18.67
C SER A 35 -4.72 17.70 18.72
N LEU A 36 -3.80 17.70 17.75
CA LEU A 36 -2.74 18.71 17.66
C LEU A 36 -3.28 20.10 17.33
N ILE A 37 -4.24 20.18 16.40
CA ILE A 37 -4.87 21.45 16.01
C ILE A 37 -5.64 22.05 17.21
N VAL A 38 -6.48 21.24 17.86
CA VAL A 38 -7.27 21.70 19.03
C VAL A 38 -6.33 22.05 20.19
N PHE A 39 -5.28 21.25 20.41
CA PHE A 39 -4.24 21.57 21.41
C PHE A 39 -3.64 22.97 21.20
N ALA A 40 -3.21 23.26 19.96
CA ALA A 40 -2.61 24.55 19.63
C ALA A 40 -3.63 25.70 19.81
N PHE A 41 -4.87 25.48 19.41
CA PHE A 41 -5.96 26.45 19.57
C PHE A 41 -6.26 26.73 21.03
N GLU A 42 -6.37 25.69 21.87
CA GLU A 42 -6.63 25.83 23.30
C GLU A 42 -5.45 26.47 24.07
N CYS A 43 -4.21 26.21 23.66
CA CYS A 43 -3.04 26.92 24.19
C CYS A 43 -3.11 28.42 23.87
N LEU A 44 -3.53 28.81 22.65
CA LEU A 44 -3.74 30.21 22.29
C LEU A 44 -4.89 30.82 23.13
N THR A 45 -6.00 30.09 23.27
CA THR A 45 -7.14 30.49 24.14
C THR A 45 -6.69 30.72 25.56
N LEU A 46 -5.85 29.83 26.12
CA LEU A 46 -5.29 29.96 27.46
C LEU A 46 -4.45 31.23 27.60
N ILE A 47 -3.57 31.52 26.63
CA ILE A 47 -2.72 32.74 26.63
C ILE A 47 -3.59 34.00 26.61
N LEU A 48 -4.58 34.05 25.71
CA LEU A 48 -5.50 35.19 25.60
C LEU A 48 -6.34 35.37 26.86
N PHE A 49 -6.81 34.27 27.43
CA PHE A 49 -7.57 34.26 28.67
C PHE A 49 -6.76 34.81 29.83
N LEU A 50 -5.53 34.35 30.01
CA LEU A 50 -4.63 34.85 31.08
C LEU A 50 -4.29 36.32 30.86
N SER A 51 -4.06 36.77 29.63
CA SER A 51 -3.74 38.19 29.37
C SER A 51 -4.90 39.16 29.66
N SER A 52 -6.15 38.69 29.49
CA SER A 52 -7.35 39.55 29.64
C SER A 52 -7.96 39.55 31.05
N ARG A 53 -7.70 38.54 31.89
CA ARG A 53 -8.39 38.29 33.16
C ARG A 53 -7.52 38.26 34.40
N ILE A 54 -6.23 38.59 34.29
CA ILE A 54 -5.29 38.57 35.42
C ILE A 54 -5.73 39.50 36.58
N THR A 55 -6.48 40.56 36.27
CA THR A 55 -6.87 41.58 37.26
C THR A 55 -8.12 41.26 38.10
N HIS A 56 -8.94 40.29 37.66
CA HIS A 56 -10.19 39.91 38.35
C HIS A 56 -10.37 38.39 38.33
N PHE A 57 -9.87 37.72 39.36
CA PHE A 57 -9.92 36.25 39.47
C PHE A 57 -11.13 35.87 40.35
N ASP A 58 -12.26 35.56 39.70
CA ASP A 58 -13.45 35.04 40.37
C ASP A 58 -13.60 33.52 40.20
N HIS A 59 -14.60 32.92 40.86
CA HIS A 59 -14.89 31.49 40.79
C HIS A 59 -15.17 31.03 39.36
N ASN A 60 -15.85 31.83 38.54
CA ASN A 60 -16.20 31.51 37.17
C ASN A 60 -14.95 31.49 36.27
N THR A 61 -14.02 32.40 36.49
CA THR A 61 -12.72 32.47 35.82
C THR A 61 -11.88 31.22 36.13
N LEU A 62 -11.86 30.77 37.39
CA LEU A 62 -11.16 29.57 37.81
C LEU A 62 -11.71 28.30 37.09
N VAL A 63 -13.04 28.14 37.06
CA VAL A 63 -13.66 26.97 36.40
C VAL A 63 -13.44 26.96 34.88
N SER A 64 -13.46 28.14 34.25
CA SER A 64 -13.14 28.26 32.81
C SER A 64 -11.67 27.90 32.56
N LEU A 65 -10.75 28.32 33.39
CA LEU A 65 -9.33 27.95 33.31
C LEU A 65 -9.13 26.44 33.43
N ILE A 66 -9.77 25.81 34.44
CA ILE A 66 -9.71 24.35 34.63
C ILE A 66 -10.25 23.64 33.37
N SER A 67 -11.34 24.12 32.78
CA SER A 67 -11.93 23.52 31.57
C SER A 67 -11.00 23.58 30.36
N VAL A 68 -10.33 24.72 30.13
CA VAL A 68 -9.33 24.88 29.06
C VAL A 68 -8.12 23.96 29.31
N CYS A 69 -7.57 23.94 30.53
CA CYS A 69 -6.47 23.06 30.88
C CYS A 69 -6.83 21.58 30.74
N TYR A 70 -8.06 21.19 31.07
CA TYR A 70 -8.56 19.82 30.84
C TYR A 70 -8.57 19.46 29.37
N CYS A 71 -9.06 20.33 28.50
CA CYS A 71 -9.07 20.12 27.05
C CYS A 71 -7.64 19.98 26.48
N ILE A 72 -6.73 20.86 26.91
CA ILE A 72 -5.29 20.79 26.55
C ILE A 72 -4.70 19.42 26.94
N GLY A 73 -4.94 18.99 28.19
CA GLY A 73 -4.47 17.68 28.67
C GLY A 73 -5.06 16.50 27.88
N LEU A 74 -6.36 16.54 27.60
CA LEU A 74 -7.05 15.54 26.81
C LEU A 74 -6.48 15.44 25.38
N CYS A 75 -6.25 16.58 24.73
CA CYS A 75 -5.63 16.65 23.41
C CYS A 75 -4.20 16.11 23.39
N ALA A 76 -3.38 16.48 24.39
CA ALA A 76 -2.00 16.01 24.51
C ALA A 76 -1.95 14.48 24.67
N VAL A 77 -2.77 13.92 25.56
CA VAL A 77 -2.87 12.46 25.75
C VAL A 77 -3.36 11.77 24.49
N ALA A 78 -4.39 12.31 23.82
CA ALA A 78 -4.93 11.74 22.59
C ALA A 78 -3.89 11.77 21.47
N ALA A 79 -3.17 12.87 21.28
CA ALA A 79 -2.10 12.98 20.29
C ALA A 79 -0.95 11.99 20.57
N PHE A 80 -0.52 11.87 21.83
CA PHE A 80 0.53 10.93 22.22
C PHE A 80 0.12 9.47 21.98
N LEU A 81 -1.07 9.07 22.46
CA LEU A 81 -1.54 7.70 22.32
C LEU A 81 -1.81 7.33 20.86
N SER A 82 -2.42 8.22 20.07
CA SER A 82 -2.66 7.98 18.63
C SER A 82 -1.35 7.82 17.88
N GLN A 83 -0.34 8.65 18.12
CA GLN A 83 0.98 8.53 17.51
C GLN A 83 1.66 7.20 17.89
N ARG A 84 1.60 6.81 19.16
CA ARG A 84 2.15 5.53 19.62
C ARG A 84 1.47 4.34 18.97
N MET A 85 0.14 4.42 18.80
CA MET A 85 -0.65 3.37 18.10
C MET A 85 -0.34 3.32 16.61
N LEU A 86 -0.17 4.46 15.92
CA LEU A 86 0.18 4.51 14.50
C LEU A 86 1.53 3.84 14.18
N ARG A 87 2.49 3.90 15.10
CA ARG A 87 3.81 3.26 14.95
C ARG A 87 3.77 1.73 15.06
N ARG A 88 2.70 1.15 15.60
CA ARG A 88 2.55 -0.31 15.73
C ARG A 88 1.93 -0.89 14.46
N LYS A 89 2.55 -1.94 13.90
CA LYS A 89 2.04 -2.64 12.71
C LYS A 89 0.84 -3.55 13.06
N ASP A 90 0.85 -4.17 14.24
CA ASP A 90 -0.11 -5.20 14.66
C ASP A 90 -1.01 -4.70 15.79
N LEU A 91 -1.96 -3.81 15.48
CA LEU A 91 -2.98 -3.41 16.42
C LEU A 91 -4.31 -4.11 16.12
N SER A 92 -4.92 -4.72 17.14
CA SER A 92 -6.23 -5.33 17.01
C SER A 92 -7.33 -4.26 16.83
N HIS A 93 -8.31 -4.56 15.99
CA HIS A 93 -9.49 -3.71 15.77
C HIS A 93 -10.16 -3.26 17.09
N SER A 94 -10.23 -4.15 18.09
CA SER A 94 -10.83 -3.85 19.40
C SER A 94 -10.11 -2.72 20.13
N ARG A 95 -8.78 -2.63 20.05
CA ARG A 95 -8.01 -1.54 20.67
C ARG A 95 -8.24 -0.20 19.99
N PHE A 96 -8.31 -0.20 18.64
CA PHE A 96 -8.70 0.98 17.88
C PHE A 96 -10.10 1.46 18.24
N PHE A 97 -11.04 0.53 18.29
CA PHE A 97 -12.41 0.84 18.65
C PHE A 97 -12.51 1.45 20.06
N LEU A 98 -11.89 0.80 21.05
CA LEU A 98 -11.90 1.30 22.43
C LEU A 98 -11.28 2.70 22.54
N PHE A 99 -10.17 2.95 21.87
CA PHE A 99 -9.54 4.27 21.87
C PHE A 99 -10.45 5.34 21.26
N LYS A 100 -11.05 5.06 20.09
CA LYS A 100 -12.01 5.98 19.46
C LYS A 100 -13.22 6.27 20.34
N LEU A 101 -13.73 5.24 21.00
CA LEU A 101 -14.89 5.35 21.88
C LEU A 101 -14.58 6.23 23.11
N VAL A 102 -13.47 5.97 23.79
CA VAL A 102 -13.02 6.77 24.94
C VAL A 102 -12.79 8.22 24.54
N PHE A 103 -12.13 8.44 23.38
CA PHE A 103 -11.88 9.76 22.86
C PHE A 103 -13.20 10.51 22.60
N PHE A 104 -14.16 9.87 21.93
CA PHE A 104 -15.48 10.46 21.64
C PHE A 104 -16.22 10.83 22.94
N ILE A 105 -16.30 9.90 23.88
CA ILE A 105 -17.00 10.13 25.16
C ILE A 105 -16.36 11.27 25.94
N ALA A 106 -15.03 11.29 26.06
CA ALA A 106 -14.32 12.30 26.83
C ALA A 106 -14.56 13.72 26.30
N PHE A 107 -14.48 13.89 24.98
CA PHE A 107 -14.76 15.18 24.35
C PHE A 107 -16.24 15.57 24.42
N THR A 108 -17.15 14.62 24.28
CA THR A 108 -18.60 14.86 24.44
C THR A 108 -18.95 15.33 25.84
N VAL A 109 -18.45 14.64 26.87
CA VAL A 109 -18.72 15.05 28.28
C VAL A 109 -18.16 16.44 28.56
N TRP A 110 -16.94 16.71 28.10
CA TRP A 110 -16.33 18.04 28.25
C TRP A 110 -17.16 19.12 27.52
N SER A 111 -17.58 18.88 26.30
CA SER A 111 -18.36 19.88 25.53
C SER A 111 -19.75 20.15 26.14
N ILE A 112 -20.42 19.11 26.65
CA ILE A 112 -21.69 19.29 27.41
C ILE A 112 -21.47 20.13 28.64
N PHE A 113 -20.39 19.90 29.37
CA PHE A 113 -20.06 20.71 30.56
C PHE A 113 -19.80 22.18 30.20
N VAL A 114 -19.06 22.46 29.14
CA VAL A 114 -18.77 23.82 28.64
C VAL A 114 -20.06 24.53 28.24
N ASP A 115 -20.90 23.88 27.43
CA ASP A 115 -22.14 24.47 26.93
C ASP A 115 -23.17 24.66 28.06
N TYR A 116 -23.25 23.76 29.02
CA TYR A 116 -24.07 23.95 30.23
C TYR A 116 -23.66 25.24 30.98
N ARG A 117 -22.34 25.49 31.09
CA ARG A 117 -21.83 26.71 31.73
C ARG A 117 -22.18 27.98 30.94
N HIS A 118 -22.01 27.96 29.60
CA HIS A 118 -22.37 29.07 28.74
C HIS A 118 -23.87 29.36 28.79
N PHE A 119 -24.70 28.33 28.77
CA PHE A 119 -26.14 28.47 28.89
C PHE A 119 -26.53 29.14 30.23
N LYS A 120 -25.89 28.74 31.32
CA LYS A 120 -26.16 29.35 32.65
C LYS A 120 -25.76 30.83 32.72
N MET A 121 -24.76 31.26 31.96
CA MET A 121 -24.32 32.64 31.85
C MET A 121 -25.09 33.48 30.84
N GLY A 122 -26.01 32.85 30.10
CA GLY A 122 -26.75 33.49 29.01
C GLY A 122 -25.99 33.63 27.71
N ASP A 123 -24.86 32.90 27.58
CA ASP A 123 -24.00 32.88 26.41
C ASP A 123 -24.48 31.83 25.37
N GLN A 124 -23.94 31.92 24.15
CA GLN A 124 -24.26 30.98 23.08
C GLN A 124 -23.62 29.58 23.32
N MET A 125 -24.40 28.52 23.10
CA MET A 125 -23.98 27.11 23.18
C MET A 125 -23.41 26.63 21.84
N LEU A 126 -22.19 26.99 21.49
CA LEU A 126 -21.56 26.61 20.24
C LEU A 126 -20.55 25.46 20.35
N THR A 127 -20.02 25.24 21.57
CA THR A 127 -18.93 24.28 21.78
C THR A 127 -19.36 22.85 21.50
N PHE A 128 -20.51 22.43 22.02
CA PHE A 128 -21.03 21.08 21.82
C PHE A 128 -21.31 20.78 20.34
N TYR A 129 -21.96 21.70 19.61
CA TYR A 129 -22.25 21.52 18.20
C TYR A 129 -20.98 21.43 17.36
N THR A 130 -19.99 22.29 17.65
CA THR A 130 -18.70 22.29 16.95
C THR A 130 -17.93 21.00 17.22
N VAL A 131 -17.86 20.57 18.49
CA VAL A 131 -17.18 19.32 18.87
C VAL A 131 -17.86 18.11 18.26
N ASN A 132 -19.21 18.01 18.31
CA ASN A 132 -19.93 16.91 17.66
C ASN A 132 -19.70 16.88 16.15
N LEU A 133 -19.73 18.02 15.49
CA LEU A 133 -19.45 18.11 14.05
C LEU A 133 -18.02 17.62 13.74
N LEU A 134 -17.02 18.07 14.50
CA LEU A 134 -15.65 17.60 14.34
C LEU A 134 -15.53 16.11 14.60
N MET A 135 -16.16 15.57 15.65
CA MET A 135 -16.14 14.14 15.95
C MET A 135 -16.73 13.32 14.80
N VAL A 136 -17.87 13.72 14.27
CA VAL A 136 -18.52 13.05 13.12
C VAL A 136 -17.67 13.17 11.86
N CYS A 137 -16.98 14.30 11.67
CA CYS A 137 -16.13 14.52 10.50
C CYS A 137 -14.82 13.73 10.55
N PHE A 138 -14.24 13.49 11.70
CA PHE A 138 -12.87 12.94 11.80
C PHE A 138 -12.82 11.55 12.44
N VAL A 139 -13.76 11.18 13.32
CA VAL A 139 -13.80 9.87 13.96
C VAL A 139 -14.83 8.98 13.27
N ILE A 140 -14.36 7.95 12.59
CA ILE A 140 -15.21 7.07 11.78
C ILE A 140 -15.68 5.88 12.63
N PHE A 141 -16.98 5.82 12.88
CA PHE A 141 -17.67 4.68 13.47
C PHE A 141 -18.55 3.98 12.42
N ARG A 142 -18.89 2.71 12.67
CA ARG A 142 -19.93 2.04 11.88
C ARG A 142 -21.24 2.82 11.99
N PRO A 143 -22.06 2.87 10.93
CA PRO A 143 -23.24 3.75 10.88
C PRO A 143 -24.14 3.66 12.12
N TRP A 144 -24.51 2.46 12.55
CA TRP A 144 -25.37 2.26 13.72
C TRP A 144 -24.71 2.66 15.06
N ILE A 145 -23.40 2.41 15.22
CA ILE A 145 -22.65 2.84 16.41
C ILE A 145 -22.58 4.35 16.47
N GLY A 146 -22.23 4.97 15.35
CA GLY A 146 -22.18 6.45 15.27
C GLY A 146 -23.52 7.08 15.54
N ALA A 147 -24.63 6.52 15.02
CA ALA A 147 -25.97 6.99 15.29
C ALA A 147 -26.33 6.91 16.79
N LEU A 148 -25.99 5.79 17.46
CA LEU A 148 -26.18 5.64 18.91
C LEU A 148 -25.35 6.64 19.72
N LEU A 149 -24.06 6.83 19.38
CA LEU A 149 -23.18 7.73 20.12
C LEU A 149 -23.62 9.20 19.94
N VAL A 150 -23.95 9.62 18.72
CA VAL A 150 -24.46 10.96 18.44
C VAL A 150 -25.81 11.16 19.13
N GLY A 151 -26.75 10.23 18.99
CA GLY A 151 -28.05 10.33 19.66
C GLY A 151 -27.93 10.41 21.18
N ALA A 152 -27.06 9.60 21.78
CA ALA A 152 -26.79 9.65 23.22
C ALA A 152 -26.14 10.98 23.65
N SER A 153 -25.27 11.57 22.82
CA SER A 153 -24.64 12.86 23.12
C SER A 153 -25.65 14.02 23.15
N PHE A 154 -26.54 14.09 22.17
CA PHE A 154 -27.60 15.09 22.11
C PHE A 154 -28.65 14.90 23.22
N LEU A 155 -29.00 13.64 23.51
CA LEU A 155 -29.87 13.33 24.64
C LEU A 155 -29.22 13.77 25.99
N GLY A 156 -27.92 13.50 26.16
CA GLY A 156 -27.16 13.90 27.33
C GLY A 156 -27.15 15.41 27.51
N LEU A 157 -26.93 16.18 26.45
CA LEU A 157 -27.02 17.65 26.49
C LEU A 157 -28.44 18.09 26.88
N TYR A 158 -29.47 17.56 26.21
CA TYR A 158 -30.87 17.88 26.51
C TYR A 158 -31.24 17.62 27.97
N VAL A 159 -30.92 16.43 28.49
CA VAL A 159 -31.19 16.06 29.90
C VAL A 159 -30.46 17.00 30.85
N THR A 160 -29.19 17.32 30.58
CA THR A 160 -28.40 18.23 31.41
C THR A 160 -29.06 19.61 31.50
N LEU A 161 -29.45 20.19 30.35
CA LEU A 161 -30.09 21.50 30.31
C LEU A 161 -31.48 21.48 30.98
N TYR A 162 -32.28 20.41 30.73
CA TYR A 162 -33.62 20.24 31.29
C TYR A 162 -33.61 20.11 32.83
N VAL A 163 -32.73 19.27 33.36
CA VAL A 163 -32.65 19.00 34.83
C VAL A 163 -32.23 20.25 35.59
N TYR A 164 -31.34 21.07 35.05
CA TYR A 164 -30.79 22.23 35.77
C TYR A 164 -31.54 23.52 35.49
N ASN A 165 -32.25 23.70 34.35
CA ASN A 165 -32.94 24.95 34.02
C ASN A 165 -34.45 24.79 33.75
N GLY A 166 -34.99 23.56 33.81
CA GLY A 166 -36.37 23.31 33.38
C GLY A 166 -36.54 23.44 31.85
N ALA A 167 -37.79 23.41 31.40
CA ALA A 167 -38.08 23.47 29.97
C ALA A 167 -37.88 24.86 29.34
N ALA A 168 -37.67 25.90 30.14
CA ALA A 168 -37.54 27.28 29.65
C ALA A 168 -36.17 27.50 28.97
N GLY A 169 -36.22 27.90 27.68
CA GLY A 169 -35.05 28.32 26.91
C GLY A 169 -34.32 27.20 26.13
N VAL A 170 -34.82 25.97 26.15
CA VAL A 170 -34.28 24.89 25.31
C VAL A 170 -35.25 24.56 24.19
N GLU A 171 -34.85 24.85 22.96
CA GLU A 171 -35.61 24.51 21.75
C GLU A 171 -35.32 23.06 21.32
N PRO A 172 -36.17 22.05 21.67
CA PRO A 172 -35.90 20.64 21.39
C PRO A 172 -35.82 20.37 19.88
N LEU A 173 -36.53 21.14 19.07
CA LEU A 173 -36.52 20.98 17.62
C LEU A 173 -35.15 21.23 17.02
N ASN A 174 -34.44 22.25 17.46
CA ASN A 174 -33.07 22.56 17.00
C ASN A 174 -32.11 21.40 17.34
N LEU A 175 -32.19 20.84 18.56
CA LEU A 175 -31.39 19.69 18.96
C LEU A 175 -31.66 18.47 18.09
N LEU A 176 -32.95 18.19 17.77
CA LEU A 176 -33.33 17.09 16.88
C LEU A 176 -32.81 17.27 15.46
N VAL A 177 -32.87 18.48 14.93
CA VAL A 177 -32.37 18.79 13.58
C VAL A 177 -30.85 18.57 13.51
N PHE A 178 -30.10 19.09 14.48
CA PHE A 178 -28.64 18.90 14.52
C PHE A 178 -28.25 17.45 14.80
N ALA A 179 -28.96 16.72 15.65
CA ALA A 179 -28.75 15.29 15.89
C ALA A 179 -28.96 14.49 14.60
N PHE A 180 -30.07 14.74 13.90
CA PHE A 180 -30.37 14.09 12.61
C PHE A 180 -29.28 14.39 11.56
N ALA A 181 -28.90 15.65 11.39
CA ALA A 181 -27.86 16.05 10.45
C ALA A 181 -26.50 15.39 10.78
N SER A 182 -26.14 15.32 12.07
CA SER A 182 -24.92 14.65 12.53
C SER A 182 -24.95 13.14 12.29
N ILE A 183 -26.08 12.47 12.56
CA ILE A 183 -26.27 11.04 12.27
C ILE A 183 -26.17 10.78 10.76
N ALA A 184 -26.85 11.56 9.93
CA ALA A 184 -26.82 11.45 8.49
C ALA A 184 -25.38 11.65 7.96
N SER A 185 -24.67 12.65 8.45
CA SER A 185 -23.27 12.90 8.11
C SER A 185 -22.36 11.72 8.48
N ASN A 186 -22.51 11.14 9.67
CA ASN A 186 -21.75 9.93 10.08
C ASN A 186 -22.00 8.75 9.13
N VAL A 187 -23.27 8.50 8.81
CA VAL A 187 -23.65 7.39 7.92
C VAL A 187 -23.04 7.57 6.53
N ILE A 188 -23.21 8.75 5.94
CA ILE A 188 -22.66 9.09 4.60
C ILE A 188 -21.14 8.94 4.63
N ARG A 189 -20.48 9.51 5.62
CA ARG A 189 -19.02 9.46 5.74
C ARG A 189 -18.48 8.03 5.87
N CYS A 190 -19.12 7.18 6.66
CA CYS A 190 -18.72 5.79 6.80
C CYS A 190 -18.78 5.07 5.44
N HIS A 191 -19.86 5.22 4.67
CA HIS A 191 -19.98 4.61 3.36
C HIS A 191 -18.98 5.16 2.34
N VAL A 192 -18.77 6.48 2.32
CA VAL A 192 -17.75 7.11 1.46
C VAL A 192 -16.37 6.52 1.79
N GLN A 193 -16.03 6.42 3.07
CA GLN A 193 -14.73 5.90 3.48
C GLN A 193 -14.56 4.41 3.13
N ILE A 194 -15.58 3.58 3.33
CA ILE A 194 -15.56 2.17 2.90
C ILE A 194 -15.31 2.08 1.40
N ASN A 195 -16.04 2.87 0.59
CA ASN A 195 -15.87 2.86 -0.87
C ASN A 195 -14.48 3.33 -1.31
N VAL A 196 -13.95 4.40 -0.71
CA VAL A 196 -12.60 4.92 -1.02
C VAL A 196 -11.53 3.89 -0.67
N SER A 197 -11.58 3.33 0.55
CA SER A 197 -10.59 2.33 0.98
C SER A 197 -10.68 1.05 0.16
N SER A 198 -11.88 0.56 -0.15
CA SER A 198 -12.07 -0.63 -1.00
C SER A 198 -11.53 -0.42 -2.42
N LYS A 199 -11.79 0.74 -3.02
CA LYS A 199 -11.26 1.07 -4.35
C LYS A 199 -9.74 1.18 -4.35
N ALA A 200 -9.16 1.82 -3.33
CA ALA A 200 -7.70 1.95 -3.20
C ALA A 200 -7.01 0.58 -3.10
N ILE A 201 -7.54 -0.33 -2.28
CA ILE A 201 -7.00 -1.68 -2.13
C ILE A 201 -7.11 -2.47 -3.44
N ARG A 202 -8.27 -2.43 -4.12
CA ARG A 202 -8.45 -3.10 -5.42
C ARG A 202 -7.51 -2.56 -6.50
N LEU A 203 -7.27 -1.25 -6.51
CA LEU A 203 -6.31 -0.64 -7.45
C LEU A 203 -4.89 -1.12 -7.20
N MET A 204 -4.47 -1.23 -5.93
CA MET A 204 -3.16 -1.79 -5.57
C MET A 204 -3.05 -3.27 -6.02
N GLU A 205 -4.04 -4.10 -5.70
CA GLU A 205 -4.07 -5.52 -6.09
C GLU A 205 -4.05 -5.69 -7.63
N ASN A 206 -4.80 -4.87 -8.37
CA ASN A 206 -4.79 -4.90 -9.83
C ASN A 206 -3.44 -4.45 -10.41
N ASN A 207 -2.83 -3.42 -9.83
CA ASN A 207 -1.49 -2.98 -10.24
C ASN A 207 -0.43 -4.07 -10.02
N ASP A 208 -0.47 -4.76 -8.87
CA ASP A 208 0.43 -5.88 -8.59
C ASP A 208 0.24 -7.03 -9.60
N ILE A 209 -1.02 -7.33 -9.98
CA ILE A 209 -1.33 -8.35 -11.00
C ILE A 209 -0.79 -7.93 -12.38
N LEU A 210 -1.01 -6.68 -12.78
CA LEU A 210 -0.52 -6.15 -14.05
C LEU A 210 1.01 -6.12 -14.11
N GLU A 211 1.65 -5.71 -13.02
CA GLU A 211 3.10 -5.68 -12.90
C GLU A 211 3.69 -7.09 -13.00
N ASN A 212 3.10 -8.07 -12.30
CA ASN A 212 3.52 -9.46 -12.37
C ASN A 212 3.26 -10.08 -13.77
N ALA A 213 2.15 -9.76 -14.41
CA ALA A 213 1.88 -10.20 -15.79
C ALA A 213 2.84 -9.55 -16.79
N SER A 214 3.22 -8.27 -16.56
CA SER A 214 4.20 -7.56 -17.40
C SER A 214 5.64 -8.05 -17.24
N ARG A 215 5.97 -8.85 -16.21
CA ARG A 215 7.33 -9.39 -15.97
C ARG A 215 7.65 -10.68 -16.71
N ARG A 216 6.69 -11.26 -17.44
CA ARG A 216 6.91 -12.48 -18.22
C ARG A 216 6.92 -12.18 -19.71
N ASP A 217 7.77 -12.92 -20.44
CA ASP A 217 7.73 -12.96 -21.89
C ASP A 217 6.51 -13.79 -22.35
N GLY A 218 5.66 -13.21 -23.17
CA GLY A 218 4.40 -13.82 -23.60
C GLY A 218 4.57 -15.07 -24.46
N LEU A 219 5.71 -15.25 -25.13
CA LEU A 219 5.97 -16.39 -26.00
C LEU A 219 6.57 -17.57 -25.23
N THR A 220 7.62 -17.32 -24.44
CA THR A 220 8.43 -18.34 -23.78
C THR A 220 8.01 -18.61 -22.33
N GLY A 221 7.24 -17.70 -21.73
CA GLY A 221 6.86 -17.77 -20.31
C GLY A 221 8.02 -17.53 -19.33
N LEU A 222 9.24 -17.27 -19.83
CA LEU A 222 10.38 -16.86 -18.99
C LEU A 222 10.17 -15.46 -18.42
N GLN A 223 10.99 -15.06 -17.50
CA GLN A 223 11.05 -13.66 -17.05
C GLN A 223 11.56 -12.79 -18.21
N ASN A 224 11.08 -11.56 -18.30
CA ASN A 224 11.54 -10.59 -19.29
C ASN A 224 12.56 -9.62 -18.68
N ARG A 225 13.05 -8.68 -19.49
CA ARG A 225 14.02 -7.67 -19.07
C ARG A 225 13.52 -6.81 -17.88
N LEU A 226 12.23 -6.52 -17.81
CA LEU A 226 11.64 -5.74 -16.71
C LEU A 226 11.74 -6.52 -15.38
N ALA A 227 11.54 -7.83 -15.42
CA ALA A 227 11.73 -8.69 -14.27
C ALA A 227 13.19 -8.71 -13.82
N LEU A 228 14.13 -8.79 -14.77
CA LEU A 228 15.57 -8.74 -14.48
C LEU A 228 15.94 -7.44 -13.73
N GLU A 229 15.45 -6.30 -14.18
CA GLU A 229 15.72 -4.99 -13.54
C GLU A 229 15.23 -4.97 -12.09
N ALA A 230 14.04 -5.52 -11.83
CA ALA A 230 13.47 -5.62 -10.49
C ALA A 230 14.23 -6.63 -9.61
N ASP A 231 14.70 -7.74 -10.17
CA ASP A 231 15.43 -8.77 -9.42
C ASP A 231 16.89 -8.36 -9.15
N ALA A 232 17.51 -7.61 -10.07
CA ALA A 232 18.85 -7.06 -9.91
C ALA A 232 18.97 -6.16 -8.65
N SER A 233 17.90 -5.45 -8.31
CA SER A 233 17.85 -4.62 -7.09
C SER A 233 17.91 -5.40 -5.77
N LYS A 234 17.72 -6.73 -5.83
CA LYS A 234 17.74 -7.65 -4.66
C LYS A 234 19.08 -8.36 -4.48
N ALA A 235 20.11 -7.97 -5.24
CA ALA A 235 21.45 -8.55 -5.12
C ALA A 235 22.01 -8.35 -3.72
N ASP A 236 22.59 -9.42 -3.16
CA ASP A 236 22.97 -9.50 -1.74
C ASP A 236 24.42 -9.97 -1.51
N GLY A 237 25.25 -9.89 -2.55
CA GLY A 237 26.67 -10.29 -2.48
C GLY A 237 26.93 -11.78 -2.59
N ARG A 238 25.90 -12.61 -2.81
CA ARG A 238 26.09 -14.05 -3.04
C ARG A 238 26.84 -14.30 -4.35
N LYS A 239 27.67 -15.36 -4.33
CA LYS A 239 28.36 -15.82 -5.54
C LYS A 239 27.33 -16.17 -6.61
N THR A 240 27.35 -15.46 -7.72
CA THR A 240 26.40 -15.55 -8.81
C THR A 240 27.15 -15.81 -10.11
N THR A 241 26.64 -16.73 -10.94
CA THR A 241 27.12 -16.93 -12.31
C THR A 241 26.05 -16.44 -13.26
N ALA A 242 26.41 -15.59 -14.21
CA ALA A 242 25.57 -15.14 -15.31
C ALA A 242 25.98 -15.91 -16.59
N TYR A 243 24.99 -16.44 -17.28
CA TYR A 243 25.14 -17.06 -18.60
C TYR A 243 24.32 -16.22 -19.60
N MET A 244 25.00 -15.60 -20.54
CA MET A 244 24.36 -14.96 -21.70
C MET A 244 24.36 -15.96 -22.86
N ILE A 245 23.19 -16.22 -23.43
CA ILE A 245 22.96 -17.27 -24.42
C ILE A 245 22.28 -16.66 -25.64
N ASP A 246 22.67 -17.08 -26.83
CA ASP A 246 22.11 -16.63 -28.10
C ASP A 246 21.96 -17.81 -29.08
N ILE A 247 20.89 -17.77 -29.89
CA ILE A 247 20.61 -18.80 -30.90
C ILE A 247 21.36 -18.46 -32.18
N ASN A 248 22.31 -19.30 -32.57
CA ASN A 248 23.08 -19.08 -33.78
C ASN A 248 22.18 -19.15 -35.01
N TYR A 249 22.35 -18.20 -35.94
CA TYR A 249 21.63 -18.14 -37.21
C TYR A 249 20.09 -18.12 -37.10
N PHE A 250 19.55 -17.59 -36.01
CA PHE A 250 18.11 -17.57 -35.74
C PHE A 250 17.31 -16.88 -36.88
N LYS A 251 17.86 -15.81 -37.43
CA LYS A 251 17.26 -15.14 -38.58
C LYS A 251 17.14 -16.07 -39.79
N GLU A 252 18.18 -16.82 -40.13
CA GLU A 252 18.18 -17.73 -41.22
C GLU A 252 17.18 -18.89 -41.02
N ILE A 253 17.02 -19.34 -39.80
CA ILE A 253 15.99 -20.31 -39.42
C ILE A 253 14.60 -19.73 -39.71
N ASN A 254 14.33 -18.50 -39.26
CA ASN A 254 13.05 -17.83 -39.53
C ASN A 254 12.80 -17.64 -41.04
N ASP A 255 13.82 -17.21 -41.78
CA ASP A 255 13.72 -16.98 -43.22
C ASP A 255 13.45 -18.29 -44.00
N ARG A 256 13.99 -19.42 -43.52
CA ARG A 256 13.85 -20.72 -44.18
C ARG A 256 12.61 -21.51 -43.76
N TYR A 257 12.23 -21.49 -42.49
CA TYR A 257 11.17 -22.33 -41.91
C TYR A 257 9.95 -21.55 -41.46
N GLY A 258 10.01 -20.21 -41.56
CA GLY A 258 8.95 -19.31 -41.14
C GLY A 258 8.99 -18.96 -39.64
N HIS A 259 8.35 -17.87 -39.26
CA HIS A 259 8.33 -17.35 -37.90
C HIS A 259 7.70 -18.32 -36.88
N LEU A 260 6.74 -19.16 -37.28
CA LEU A 260 6.16 -20.18 -36.38
C LEU A 260 7.19 -21.23 -35.96
N ALA A 261 8.16 -21.57 -36.84
CA ALA A 261 9.27 -22.45 -36.50
C ALA A 261 10.21 -21.75 -35.48
N GLY A 262 10.52 -20.48 -35.74
CA GLY A 262 11.30 -19.66 -34.78
C GLY A 262 10.65 -19.57 -33.40
N ASP A 263 9.33 -19.34 -33.35
CA ASP A 263 8.58 -19.28 -32.08
C ASP A 263 8.64 -20.62 -31.33
N THR A 264 8.56 -21.74 -32.05
CA THR A 264 8.70 -23.09 -31.46
C THR A 264 10.10 -23.28 -30.89
N ILE A 265 11.14 -22.90 -31.65
CA ILE A 265 12.54 -23.01 -31.22
C ILE A 265 12.79 -22.15 -29.97
N LEU A 266 12.26 -20.93 -29.90
CA LEU A 266 12.39 -20.08 -28.72
C LEU A 266 11.77 -20.73 -27.46
N LYS A 267 10.63 -21.43 -27.60
CA LYS A 267 10.02 -22.21 -26.51
C LYS A 267 10.90 -23.40 -26.11
N ASP A 268 11.41 -24.15 -27.07
CA ASP A 268 12.27 -25.32 -26.81
C ASP A 268 13.58 -24.91 -26.15
N VAL A 269 14.19 -23.79 -26.57
CA VAL A 269 15.36 -23.21 -25.89
C VAL A 269 15.01 -22.86 -24.45
N SER A 270 13.86 -22.24 -24.20
CA SER A 270 13.47 -21.88 -22.84
C SER A 270 13.33 -23.07 -21.91
N GLU A 271 12.78 -24.19 -22.38
CA GLU A 271 12.71 -25.43 -21.61
C GLU A 271 14.10 -26.10 -21.47
N THR A 272 14.90 -26.09 -22.52
CA THR A 272 16.28 -26.60 -22.48
C THR A 272 17.11 -25.88 -21.43
N LEU A 273 17.00 -24.55 -21.31
CA LEU A 273 17.73 -23.78 -20.30
C LEU A 273 17.32 -24.14 -18.86
N LYS A 274 16.04 -24.46 -18.62
CA LYS A 274 15.59 -24.93 -17.29
C LYS A 274 16.19 -26.28 -16.92
N HIS A 275 16.40 -27.14 -17.92
CA HIS A 275 17.08 -28.44 -17.72
C HIS A 275 18.59 -28.30 -17.53
N LEU A 276 19.24 -27.43 -18.29
CA LEU A 276 20.68 -27.21 -18.22
C LEU A 276 21.12 -26.51 -16.94
N TYR A 277 20.31 -25.62 -16.40
CA TYR A 277 20.65 -24.80 -15.23
C TYR A 277 19.57 -24.92 -14.14
N PRO A 278 19.38 -26.09 -13.52
CA PRO A 278 18.31 -26.30 -12.54
C PRO A 278 18.42 -25.34 -11.36
N GLY A 279 17.29 -24.71 -11.02
CA GLY A 279 17.22 -23.72 -9.93
C GLY A 279 17.78 -22.33 -10.26
N GLY A 280 18.04 -22.06 -11.56
CA GLY A 280 18.41 -20.73 -12.05
C GLY A 280 17.22 -19.77 -12.17
N TYR A 281 17.53 -18.50 -12.38
CA TYR A 281 16.59 -17.46 -12.79
C TYR A 281 16.76 -17.24 -14.29
N TYR A 282 15.67 -17.42 -15.06
CA TYR A 282 15.72 -17.47 -16.53
C TYR A 282 15.00 -16.24 -17.10
N TYR A 283 15.71 -15.54 -17.98
CA TYR A 283 15.19 -14.33 -18.61
C TYR A 283 15.31 -14.42 -20.13
N ARG A 284 14.28 -13.98 -20.85
CA ARG A 284 14.42 -13.63 -22.25
C ARG A 284 14.89 -12.19 -22.31
N TYR A 285 16.16 -11.99 -22.68
CA TYR A 285 16.82 -10.69 -22.62
C TYR A 285 16.55 -9.84 -23.86
N GLY A 286 16.48 -10.47 -25.04
CA GLY A 286 16.18 -9.88 -26.34
C GLY A 286 15.40 -10.82 -27.24
N GLY A 287 15.41 -10.63 -28.56
CA GLY A 287 14.70 -11.46 -29.53
C GLY A 287 15.02 -12.95 -29.43
N ASP A 288 16.29 -13.29 -29.66
CA ASP A 288 16.89 -14.62 -29.60
C ASP A 288 17.93 -14.77 -28.49
N GLU A 289 18.03 -13.77 -27.61
CA GLU A 289 18.96 -13.70 -26.51
C GLU A 289 18.29 -14.07 -25.18
N PHE A 290 18.97 -14.95 -24.41
CA PHE A 290 18.54 -15.42 -23.12
C PHE A 290 19.63 -15.14 -22.06
N LEU A 291 19.18 -14.95 -20.84
CA LEU A 291 20.05 -14.80 -19.67
C LEU A 291 19.65 -15.79 -18.59
N VAL A 292 20.62 -16.47 -18.01
CA VAL A 292 20.44 -17.29 -16.81
C VAL A 292 21.33 -16.75 -15.71
N LEU A 293 20.74 -16.48 -14.55
CA LEU A 293 21.48 -16.17 -13.31
C LEU A 293 21.34 -17.35 -12.35
N THR A 294 22.44 -17.87 -11.82
CA THR A 294 22.40 -18.98 -10.86
C THR A 294 23.41 -18.80 -9.73
N TYR A 295 23.03 -19.24 -8.54
CA TYR A 295 23.90 -19.30 -7.36
C TYR A 295 24.66 -20.65 -7.27
N LYS A 296 24.21 -21.65 -8.01
CA LYS A 296 24.83 -22.99 -8.10
C LYS A 296 25.18 -23.25 -9.56
N PRO A 297 26.48 -23.19 -9.94
CA PRO A 297 26.86 -23.63 -11.28
C PRO A 297 26.54 -25.12 -11.43
N PRO A 298 26.20 -25.61 -12.64
CA PRO A 298 25.96 -27.01 -12.90
C PRO A 298 27.17 -27.85 -12.47
N GLU A 299 26.91 -29.02 -11.86
CA GLU A 299 27.94 -29.90 -11.31
C GLU A 299 28.80 -30.60 -12.41
N ASP A 300 28.17 -30.82 -13.56
CA ASP A 300 28.84 -31.40 -14.73
C ASP A 300 29.26 -30.29 -15.71
N ASN A 301 30.42 -30.44 -16.31
CA ASN A 301 31.18 -29.62 -17.26
C ASN A 301 30.35 -28.89 -18.37
N TYR A 302 29.15 -28.37 -18.05
CA TYR A 302 28.37 -27.47 -18.90
C TYR A 302 28.97 -26.03 -19.00
N GLY A 303 30.30 -25.96 -18.76
CA GLY A 303 31.13 -24.80 -19.10
C GLY A 303 31.51 -24.77 -20.59
N SER A 304 30.85 -25.57 -21.42
CA SER A 304 30.98 -25.51 -22.86
C SER A 304 30.46 -24.19 -23.37
N ASP A 305 31.27 -23.49 -24.15
CA ASP A 305 30.89 -22.24 -24.78
C ASP A 305 29.77 -22.41 -25.84
N THR A 306 29.37 -23.64 -26.12
CA THR A 306 28.31 -23.98 -27.09
C THR A 306 27.48 -25.18 -26.63
N TYR A 307 26.21 -25.17 -27.00
CA TYR A 307 25.29 -26.29 -26.82
C TYR A 307 24.43 -26.47 -28.07
N ASP A 308 24.08 -27.71 -28.43
CA ASP A 308 23.18 -27.95 -29.54
C ASP A 308 22.13 -29.02 -29.22
N PHE A 309 20.97 -28.92 -29.85
CA PHE A 309 19.92 -29.93 -29.82
C PHE A 309 19.16 -30.00 -31.14
N LYS A 310 18.50 -31.13 -31.36
CA LYS A 310 17.64 -31.32 -32.54
C LYS A 310 16.20 -30.96 -32.19
N GLN A 311 15.65 -29.99 -32.89
CA GLN A 311 14.24 -29.67 -32.79
C GLN A 311 13.45 -30.68 -33.61
N GLU A 312 12.59 -31.47 -32.98
CA GLU A 312 11.95 -32.66 -33.57
C GLU A 312 10.94 -32.33 -34.67
N GLN A 313 10.09 -31.33 -34.47
CA GLN A 313 8.97 -30.98 -35.38
C GLN A 313 9.45 -30.53 -36.77
N TYR A 314 10.53 -29.76 -36.81
CA TYR A 314 11.08 -29.23 -38.08
C TYR A 314 12.37 -29.93 -38.53
N GLY A 315 12.91 -30.83 -37.72
CA GLY A 315 14.14 -31.54 -37.97
C GLY A 315 15.38 -30.64 -38.03
N VAL A 316 15.31 -29.46 -37.42
CA VAL A 316 16.37 -28.46 -37.43
C VAL A 316 17.31 -28.68 -36.23
N ARG A 317 18.61 -28.63 -36.49
CA ARG A 317 19.61 -28.60 -35.42
C ARG A 317 19.81 -27.17 -34.97
N VAL A 318 19.53 -26.90 -33.73
CA VAL A 318 19.64 -25.58 -33.10
C VAL A 318 20.96 -25.50 -32.36
N PHE A 319 21.76 -24.48 -32.62
CA PHE A 319 23.03 -24.22 -31.99
C PHE A 319 22.93 -22.99 -31.11
N LEU A 320 23.39 -23.11 -29.85
CA LEU A 320 23.45 -22.02 -28.88
C LEU A 320 24.90 -21.65 -28.66
N SER A 321 25.20 -20.35 -28.70
CA SER A 321 26.45 -19.78 -28.17
C SER A 321 26.24 -19.28 -26.77
N ILE A 322 27.19 -19.57 -25.87
CA ILE A 322 27.08 -19.31 -24.42
C ILE A 322 28.31 -18.52 -23.97
N GLY A 323 28.09 -17.40 -23.33
CA GLY A 323 29.11 -16.67 -22.62
C GLY A 323 28.81 -16.65 -21.12
N ASN A 324 29.80 -16.84 -20.28
CA ASN A 324 29.57 -16.85 -18.84
C ASN A 324 30.54 -15.93 -18.09
N ALA A 325 30.08 -15.46 -16.92
CA ALA A 325 30.90 -14.72 -15.97
C ALA A 325 30.45 -15.00 -14.54
N GLN A 326 31.40 -14.92 -13.60
CA GLN A 326 31.17 -15.17 -12.18
C GLN A 326 31.54 -13.95 -11.34
N GLY A 327 30.75 -13.65 -10.32
CA GLY A 327 31.00 -12.52 -9.43
C GLY A 327 30.12 -12.57 -8.17
N ASN A 328 30.30 -11.56 -7.32
CA ASN A 328 29.55 -11.39 -6.08
C ASN A 328 28.85 -10.03 -6.09
N PRO A 329 27.79 -9.84 -6.93
CA PRO A 329 27.11 -8.56 -7.04
C PRO A 329 26.38 -8.22 -5.74
N VAL A 330 26.55 -6.99 -5.25
CA VAL A 330 25.94 -6.51 -3.99
C VAL A 330 24.76 -5.57 -4.25
N ASP A 331 24.59 -5.12 -5.49
CA ASP A 331 23.56 -4.16 -5.89
C ASP A 331 23.16 -4.34 -7.35
N TYR A 332 22.23 -3.50 -7.81
CA TYR A 332 21.77 -3.43 -9.18
C TYR A 332 22.92 -3.29 -10.19
N GLN A 333 23.85 -2.37 -9.94
CA GLN A 333 24.94 -2.10 -10.86
C GLN A 333 25.87 -3.31 -10.98
N GLY A 334 26.18 -3.96 -9.88
CA GLY A 334 27.01 -5.17 -9.84
C GLY A 334 26.43 -6.33 -10.68
N ILE A 335 25.11 -6.51 -10.70
CA ILE A 335 24.44 -7.49 -11.57
C ILE A 335 24.67 -7.15 -13.04
N PHE A 336 24.47 -5.89 -13.45
CA PHE A 336 24.64 -5.47 -14.86
C PHE A 336 26.09 -5.49 -15.31
N GLU A 337 27.05 -5.22 -14.43
CA GLU A 337 28.48 -5.42 -14.72
C GLU A 337 28.80 -6.90 -14.94
N LEU A 338 28.21 -7.80 -14.15
CA LEU A 338 28.37 -9.24 -14.31
C LEU A 338 27.77 -9.72 -15.64
N ILE A 339 26.57 -9.25 -15.99
CA ILE A 339 25.92 -9.54 -17.27
C ILE A 339 26.78 -9.02 -18.44
N SER A 340 27.33 -7.82 -18.36
CA SER A 340 28.23 -7.26 -19.39
C SER A 340 29.49 -8.09 -19.59
N LYS A 341 30.04 -8.70 -18.53
CA LYS A 341 31.19 -9.63 -18.64
C LYS A 341 30.77 -10.92 -19.35
N ALA A 342 29.59 -11.47 -19.03
CA ALA A 342 29.06 -12.65 -19.73
C ALA A 342 28.77 -12.39 -21.21
N ASP A 343 28.25 -11.20 -21.55
CA ASP A 343 28.00 -10.77 -22.91
C ASP A 343 29.31 -10.67 -23.74
N LYS A 344 30.36 -10.08 -23.14
CA LYS A 344 31.69 -10.06 -23.78
C LYS A 344 32.23 -11.48 -24.04
N ALA A 345 32.01 -12.40 -23.10
CA ALA A 345 32.40 -13.80 -23.30
C ALA A 345 31.60 -14.46 -24.45
N LEU A 346 30.28 -14.19 -24.52
CA LEU A 346 29.44 -14.65 -25.63
C LEU A 346 29.93 -14.14 -26.98
N TYR A 347 30.29 -12.88 -27.06
CA TYR A 347 30.84 -12.29 -28.29
C TYR A 347 32.09 -13.03 -28.79
N VAL A 348 33.00 -13.37 -27.86
CA VAL A 348 34.22 -14.15 -28.20
C VAL A 348 33.86 -15.55 -28.70
N THR A 349 32.88 -16.21 -28.05
CA THR A 349 32.39 -17.53 -28.48
C THR A 349 31.84 -17.47 -29.89
N LYS A 350 30.95 -16.49 -30.19
CA LYS A 350 30.40 -16.30 -31.55
C LYS A 350 31.48 -16.13 -32.61
N GLN A 351 32.52 -15.32 -32.33
CA GLN A 351 33.63 -15.14 -33.30
C GLN A 351 34.38 -16.45 -33.59
N ARG A 352 34.62 -17.28 -32.57
CA ARG A 352 35.28 -18.60 -32.73
C ARG A 352 34.44 -19.55 -33.56
N THR A 353 33.13 -19.62 -33.29
CA THR A 353 32.19 -20.50 -34.03
C THR A 353 32.12 -20.10 -35.50
N HIS A 354 31.97 -18.81 -35.82
CA HIS A 354 32.01 -18.32 -37.21
C HIS A 354 33.32 -18.58 -37.90
N SER A 355 34.47 -18.42 -37.21
CA SER A 355 35.79 -18.65 -37.82
C SER A 355 36.06 -20.14 -38.14
N ALA A 356 35.52 -21.04 -37.29
CA ALA A 356 35.66 -22.48 -37.49
C ALA A 356 34.88 -23.00 -38.70
N GLU A 357 33.71 -22.43 -38.98
CA GLU A 357 32.88 -22.81 -40.14
C GLU A 357 33.44 -22.27 -41.48
N PHE A 358 33.98 -21.05 -41.50
CA PHE A 358 34.60 -20.48 -42.73
C PHE A 358 35.99 -21.04 -43.01
N GLY A 359 36.75 -21.47 -41.96
CA GLY A 359 38.09 -22.09 -42.14
C GLY A 359 38.05 -23.50 -42.68
N GLY A 360 36.89 -24.18 -42.68
CA GLY A 360 36.71 -25.54 -43.17
C GLY A 360 36.51 -25.65 -44.70
N HIS A 361 36.19 -24.57 -45.40
CA HIS A 361 35.83 -24.63 -46.85
C HIS A 361 36.98 -24.34 -47.79
N ASP A 362 38.18 -23.98 -47.31
CA ASP A 362 39.32 -23.63 -48.21
C ASP A 362 40.34 -24.79 -48.38
N ARG A 363 39.99 -26.04 -48.04
CA ARG A 363 40.90 -27.20 -48.22
C ARG A 363 40.43 -28.19 -49.30
N ARG A 364 39.68 -27.79 -50.31
CA ARG A 364 39.43 -28.64 -51.50
C ARG A 364 39.53 -27.83 -52.79
N LYS A 365 40.74 -27.56 -53.28
CA LYS A 365 41.03 -27.46 -54.70
C LYS A 365 41.73 -28.72 -55.13
N PRO A 366 41.15 -29.51 -56.02
CA PRO A 366 41.87 -30.61 -56.70
C PRO A 366 42.73 -30.07 -57.82
N ARG A 367 43.85 -30.74 -58.02
CA ARG A 367 44.61 -30.68 -59.24
C ARG A 367 43.83 -31.24 -60.40
#